data_acadd45f8e8cf0693416d4aad61d812d
#
_entry.id   acadd45f8e8cf0693416d4aad61d812d
#
_cell.length_a   1.000
_cell.length_b   1.000
_cell.length_c   1.000
_cell.angle_alpha   90.00
_cell.angle_beta   90.00
_cell.angle_gamma   90.00
#
_symmetry.space_group_name_H-M   'P 1'
#
loop_
_entity.id
_entity.type
_entity.pdbx_description
1 polymer ?
#
loop_
_entity_poly.entity_id
_entity_poly.type
_entity_poly.pdbx_seq_one_letter_code
_entity_poly.pdbx_strand_id
1 'polypeptide(L)'
;MDQELERAALVALLRRGDRPWPELTDHIETVGSARDVLEDALDASGQGALFDTEPAADLESVAAEIAAWEREGMRLVTILDDDYPLDLRLVHQRPPFLFLRGTPVSNDLRVAVVGTRAPTPEGIAHARAIAGGLAERGVTVVSGLAAGIDSAAHGTALAVGGRTVAVIGTGLRRSYPAQNAGLQQEIAERGLLISQFWPDAPPSMISFPMRNAVMSGYSLATVVVEAAYRSGARMQARLALEHGRRVFLMRSLMTHEWAREYATRPNTTVIDGPDDVFGELDSLVPATGELTWA
;
A
#
# COMPACT_ATOMS: atom_id res chain seq x y z
N MET A 1 -6.69 19.59 -17.33
CA MET A 1 -5.77 19.59 -18.52
C MET A 1 -4.31 19.52 -18.11
N ASP A 2 -3.81 20.40 -17.23
CA ASP A 2 -2.39 20.35 -16.82
C ASP A 2 -2.06 19.08 -16.00
N GLN A 3 -2.87 18.75 -15.02
CA GLN A 3 -2.69 17.56 -14.19
C GLN A 3 -2.86 16.23 -14.96
N GLU A 4 -3.72 16.17 -15.96
CA GLU A 4 -3.88 14.98 -16.82
C GLU A 4 -2.61 14.73 -17.64
N LEU A 5 -1.98 15.80 -18.16
CA LEU A 5 -0.73 15.68 -18.90
C LEU A 5 0.45 15.32 -17.99
N GLU A 6 0.48 15.80 -16.75
CA GLU A 6 1.48 15.36 -15.75
C GLU A 6 1.36 13.86 -15.46
N ARG A 7 0.14 13.34 -15.26
CA ARG A 7 -0.10 11.89 -15.08
C ARG A 7 0.29 11.10 -16.33
N ALA A 8 -0.03 11.61 -17.53
CA ALA A 8 0.35 10.97 -18.79
C ALA A 8 1.88 10.93 -18.97
N ALA A 9 2.57 12.01 -18.65
CA ALA A 9 4.03 12.09 -18.72
C ALA A 9 4.70 11.11 -17.73
N LEU A 10 4.18 11.01 -16.50
CA LEU A 10 4.66 10.05 -15.53
C LEU A 10 4.48 8.60 -16.02
N VAL A 11 3.32 8.27 -16.58
CA VAL A 11 3.07 6.93 -17.18
C VAL A 11 4.04 6.66 -18.33
N ALA A 12 4.28 7.65 -19.20
CA ALA A 12 5.23 7.54 -20.31
C ALA A 12 6.66 7.28 -19.81
N LEU A 13 7.13 8.04 -18.81
CA LEU A 13 8.45 7.84 -18.18
C LEU A 13 8.62 6.44 -17.58
N LEU A 14 7.60 5.95 -16.89
CA LEU A 14 7.63 4.62 -16.28
C LEU A 14 7.69 3.50 -17.33
N ARG A 15 7.04 3.68 -18.48
CA ARG A 15 7.05 2.71 -19.59
C ARG A 15 8.37 2.67 -20.34
N ARG A 16 9.08 3.78 -20.41
CA ARG A 16 10.44 3.83 -20.97
C ARG A 16 11.38 2.92 -20.19
N GLY A 17 11.23 2.84 -18.85
CA GLY A 17 12.04 1.95 -18.02
C GLY A 17 13.51 2.33 -17.92
N ASP A 18 13.88 3.54 -18.28
CA ASP A 18 15.26 4.03 -18.34
C ASP A 18 15.90 4.17 -16.96
N ARG A 19 15.08 4.27 -15.90
CA ARG A 19 15.52 4.45 -14.51
C ARG A 19 14.72 3.56 -13.56
N PRO A 20 15.34 3.11 -12.43
CA PRO A 20 14.59 2.48 -11.35
C PRO A 20 13.51 3.42 -10.78
N TRP A 21 12.36 2.87 -10.41
CA TRP A 21 11.24 3.67 -9.90
C TRP A 21 11.59 4.59 -8.72
N PRO A 22 12.37 4.17 -7.70
CA PRO A 22 12.73 5.08 -6.61
C PRO A 22 13.49 6.31 -7.09
N GLU A 23 14.46 6.13 -7.98
CA GLU A 23 15.26 7.24 -8.55
C GLU A 23 14.39 8.17 -9.41
N LEU A 24 13.48 7.60 -10.19
CA LEU A 24 12.54 8.36 -11.00
C LEU A 24 11.58 9.16 -10.11
N THR A 25 11.07 8.55 -9.03
CA THR A 25 10.18 9.20 -8.07
C THR A 25 10.87 10.40 -7.41
N ASP A 26 12.09 10.20 -6.89
CA ASP A 26 12.87 11.27 -6.26
C ASP A 26 13.18 12.41 -7.25
N HIS A 27 13.48 12.06 -8.51
CA HIS A 27 13.75 13.06 -9.56
C HIS A 27 12.50 13.89 -9.88
N ILE A 28 11.35 13.23 -10.08
CA ILE A 28 10.08 13.91 -10.37
C ILE A 28 9.65 14.82 -9.20
N GLU A 29 9.77 14.36 -7.95
CA GLU A 29 9.48 15.21 -6.79
C GLU A 29 10.42 16.40 -6.67
N THR A 30 11.69 16.24 -7.04
CA THR A 30 12.67 17.33 -7.01
C THR A 30 12.37 18.40 -8.07
N VAL A 31 12.00 17.97 -9.28
CA VAL A 31 11.65 18.87 -10.40
C VAL A 31 10.24 19.46 -10.19
N GLY A 32 9.32 18.70 -9.61
CA GLY A 32 7.92 19.09 -9.41
C GLY A 32 7.04 18.89 -10.65
N SER A 33 7.58 18.33 -11.75
CA SER A 33 6.87 18.11 -13.01
C SER A 33 7.39 16.84 -13.71
N ALA A 34 6.51 15.93 -14.03
CA ALA A 34 6.82 14.74 -14.82
C ALA A 34 7.00 15.08 -16.30
N ARG A 35 6.35 16.14 -16.76
CA ARG A 35 6.49 16.63 -18.15
C ARG A 35 7.90 17.16 -18.42
N ASP A 36 8.41 18.00 -17.52
CA ASP A 36 9.76 18.56 -17.66
C ASP A 36 10.81 17.43 -17.63
N VAL A 37 10.64 16.45 -16.73
CA VAL A 37 11.52 15.27 -16.68
C VAL A 37 11.44 14.43 -17.95
N LEU A 38 10.25 14.33 -18.57
CA LEU A 38 10.08 13.62 -19.84
C LEU A 38 10.73 14.36 -21.00
N GLU A 39 10.56 15.69 -21.08
CA GLU A 39 11.20 16.53 -22.09
C GLU A 39 12.73 16.41 -22.03
N ASP A 40 13.32 16.52 -20.84
CA ASP A 40 14.76 16.33 -20.62
C ASP A 40 15.24 14.93 -21.07
N ALA A 41 14.45 13.89 -20.78
CA ALA A 41 14.79 12.51 -21.15
C ALA A 41 14.69 12.28 -22.66
N LEU A 42 13.79 12.97 -23.37
CA LEU A 42 13.65 12.93 -24.82
C LEU A 42 14.80 13.69 -25.51
N ASP A 43 15.15 14.88 -25.00
CA ASP A 43 16.27 15.68 -25.52
C ASP A 43 17.60 14.95 -25.38
N ALA A 44 17.84 14.32 -24.24
CA ALA A 44 19.05 13.53 -23.99
C ALA A 44 19.16 12.31 -24.93
N SER A 45 18.05 11.69 -25.31
CA SER A 45 18.01 10.57 -26.25
C SER A 45 18.13 11.03 -27.71
N GLY A 46 17.65 12.20 -28.06
CA GLY A 46 17.75 12.78 -29.40
C GLY A 46 19.16 13.19 -29.82
N GLN A 47 20.06 13.44 -28.87
CA GLN A 47 21.47 13.76 -29.15
C GLN A 47 22.34 12.56 -29.56
N GLY A 48 21.83 11.34 -29.42
CA GLY A 48 22.57 10.10 -29.73
C GLY A 48 21.98 9.19 -30.80
N ALA A 49 20.74 9.40 -31.21
CA ALA A 49 20.03 8.48 -32.11
C ALA A 49 19.84 9.07 -33.51
N LEU A 50 20.82 8.85 -34.40
CA LEU A 50 20.66 9.17 -35.81
C LEU A 50 19.70 8.22 -36.57
N PHE A 51 19.17 7.17 -35.91
CA PHE A 51 18.39 6.11 -36.57
C PHE A 51 17.18 5.55 -35.81
N ASP A 52 16.87 5.99 -34.57
CA ASP A 52 15.65 5.54 -33.87
C ASP A 52 14.84 6.76 -33.40
N THR A 53 13.97 7.24 -34.28
CA THR A 53 12.83 8.09 -33.91
C THR A 53 11.80 7.21 -33.22
N GLU A 54 11.94 6.97 -31.92
CA GLU A 54 10.75 6.66 -31.13
C GLU A 54 9.83 7.89 -31.21
N PRO A 55 8.55 7.73 -31.59
CA PRO A 55 7.64 8.85 -31.63
C PRO A 55 7.61 9.49 -30.24
N ALA A 56 7.70 10.82 -30.20
CA ALA A 56 7.45 11.60 -28.99
C ALA A 56 6.23 10.97 -28.30
N ALA A 57 6.36 10.59 -27.02
CA ALA A 57 5.31 9.89 -26.34
C ALA A 57 4.01 10.64 -26.58
N ASP A 58 3.07 10.01 -27.28
CA ASP A 58 1.76 10.60 -27.56
C ASP A 58 1.00 10.71 -26.23
N LEU A 59 1.23 11.81 -25.52
CA LEU A 59 0.63 12.07 -24.22
C LEU A 59 -0.90 12.10 -24.30
N GLU A 60 -1.48 12.43 -25.45
CA GLU A 60 -2.92 12.40 -25.64
C GLU A 60 -3.43 10.95 -25.66
N SER A 61 -2.71 10.05 -26.31
CA SER A 61 -3.03 8.60 -26.29
C SER A 61 -2.91 8.03 -24.87
N VAL A 62 -1.86 8.38 -24.13
CA VAL A 62 -1.68 7.95 -22.74
C VAL A 62 -2.77 8.52 -21.82
N ALA A 63 -3.13 9.79 -22.01
CA ALA A 63 -4.23 10.40 -21.26
C ALA A 63 -5.57 9.71 -21.57
N ALA A 64 -5.83 9.36 -22.83
CA ALA A 64 -7.03 8.61 -23.22
C ALA A 64 -7.07 7.21 -22.58
N GLU A 65 -5.92 6.54 -22.41
CA GLU A 65 -5.80 5.26 -21.69
C GLU A 65 -6.07 5.43 -20.19
N ILE A 66 -5.53 6.48 -19.56
CA ILE A 66 -5.82 6.81 -18.16
C ILE A 66 -7.32 7.03 -17.96
N ALA A 67 -7.95 7.81 -18.85
CA ALA A 67 -9.39 8.01 -18.83
C ALA A 67 -10.20 6.69 -19.04
N ALA A 68 -9.65 5.74 -19.79
CA ALA A 68 -10.26 4.41 -19.91
C ALA A 68 -10.20 3.63 -18.59
N TRP A 69 -9.10 3.66 -17.86
CA TRP A 69 -8.99 3.05 -16.54
C TRP A 69 -9.98 3.68 -15.53
N GLU A 70 -10.12 5.01 -15.56
CA GLU A 70 -11.06 5.72 -14.69
C GLU A 70 -12.52 5.33 -14.98
N ARG A 71 -12.89 5.15 -16.25
CA ARG A 71 -14.22 4.64 -16.64
C ARG A 71 -14.48 3.21 -16.14
N GLU A 72 -13.43 2.41 -15.94
CA GLU A 72 -13.50 1.08 -15.30
C GLU A 72 -13.51 1.17 -13.75
N GLY A 73 -13.49 2.37 -13.19
CA GLY A 73 -13.44 2.60 -11.74
C GLY A 73 -12.05 2.44 -11.12
N MET A 74 -10.98 2.50 -11.92
CA MET A 74 -9.59 2.46 -11.47
C MET A 74 -8.97 3.86 -11.58
N ARG A 75 -8.92 4.58 -10.48
CA ARG A 75 -8.33 5.92 -10.43
C ARG A 75 -6.81 5.83 -10.30
N LEU A 76 -6.09 6.51 -11.18
CA LEU A 76 -4.64 6.70 -11.08
C LEU A 76 -4.36 7.91 -10.18
N VAL A 77 -3.53 7.71 -9.15
CA VAL A 77 -3.01 8.77 -8.28
C VAL A 77 -1.48 8.70 -8.33
N THR A 78 -0.85 9.83 -8.59
CA THR A 78 0.61 9.92 -8.74
C THR A 78 1.25 10.64 -7.55
N ILE A 79 2.56 10.53 -7.42
CA ILE A 79 3.32 11.21 -6.37
C ILE A 79 3.18 12.75 -6.43
N LEU A 80 2.78 13.31 -7.57
CA LEU A 80 2.53 14.75 -7.76
C LEU A 80 1.10 15.17 -7.36
N ASP A 81 0.19 14.21 -7.14
CA ASP A 81 -1.20 14.53 -6.78
C ASP A 81 -1.35 14.83 -5.28
N ASP A 82 -2.16 15.82 -4.93
CA ASP A 82 -2.41 16.22 -3.54
C ASP A 82 -3.07 15.10 -2.72
N ASP A 83 -3.81 14.20 -3.37
CA ASP A 83 -4.48 13.08 -2.73
C ASP A 83 -3.62 11.79 -2.66
N TYR A 84 -2.34 11.88 -3.03
CA TYR A 84 -1.40 10.81 -2.74
C TYR A 84 -1.24 10.67 -1.21
N PRO A 85 -1.32 9.45 -0.64
CA PRO A 85 -1.31 9.26 0.82
C PRO A 85 -0.06 9.86 1.49
N LEU A 86 -0.24 10.84 2.37
CA LEU A 86 0.87 11.56 3.03
C LEU A 86 1.80 10.61 3.79
N ASP A 87 1.24 9.66 4.54
CA ASP A 87 2.04 8.67 5.28
C ASP A 87 2.92 7.82 4.37
N LEU A 88 2.42 7.47 3.18
CA LEU A 88 3.18 6.71 2.20
C LEU A 88 4.26 7.57 1.52
N ARG A 89 4.02 8.88 1.36
CA ARG A 89 5.01 9.83 0.81
C ARG A 89 6.28 9.91 1.66
N LEU A 90 6.17 9.64 2.96
CA LEU A 90 7.28 9.73 3.91
C LEU A 90 8.20 8.50 3.89
N VAL A 91 7.88 7.43 3.15
CA VAL A 91 8.71 6.23 3.14
C VAL A 91 9.58 6.14 1.89
N HIS A 92 10.79 5.59 2.06
CA HIS A 92 11.77 5.50 0.97
C HIS A 92 11.27 4.66 -0.23
N GLN A 93 10.48 3.60 0.02
CA GLN A 93 9.94 2.73 -1.04
C GLN A 93 8.57 3.20 -1.57
N ARG A 94 8.26 4.49 -1.47
CA ARG A 94 7.03 5.04 -2.02
C ARG A 94 6.99 4.83 -3.53
N PRO A 95 5.89 4.30 -4.08
CA PRO A 95 5.76 4.14 -5.52
C PRO A 95 5.44 5.47 -6.21
N PRO A 96 5.84 5.66 -7.46
CA PRO A 96 5.54 6.88 -8.22
C PRO A 96 4.03 7.05 -8.48
N PHE A 97 3.26 5.98 -8.42
CA PHE A 97 1.81 5.99 -8.62
C PHE A 97 1.10 4.87 -7.85
N LEU A 98 -0.19 5.05 -7.68
CA LEU A 98 -1.14 4.07 -7.16
C LEU A 98 -2.36 4.00 -8.06
N PHE A 99 -2.89 2.81 -8.28
CA PHE A 99 -4.25 2.62 -8.74
C PHE A 99 -5.16 2.37 -7.54
N LEU A 100 -6.26 3.09 -7.49
CA LEU A 100 -7.27 3.02 -6.44
C LEU A 100 -8.60 2.56 -7.03
N ARG A 101 -9.30 1.65 -6.35
CA ARG A 101 -10.69 1.30 -6.65
C ARG A 101 -11.49 1.29 -5.34
N GLY A 102 -12.55 2.06 -5.28
CA GLY A 102 -13.35 2.31 -4.08
C GLY A 102 -13.18 3.74 -3.59
N THR A 103 -13.51 4.01 -2.33
CA THR A 103 -13.55 5.35 -1.77
C THR A 103 -12.36 5.61 -0.85
N PRO A 104 -11.39 6.46 -1.20
CA PRO A 104 -10.35 6.90 -0.27
C PRO A 104 -10.97 7.80 0.81
N VAL A 105 -10.41 7.76 2.02
CA VAL A 105 -10.80 8.61 3.14
C VAL A 105 -9.56 9.33 3.64
N SER A 106 -9.65 10.65 3.79
CA SER A 106 -8.60 11.49 4.36
C SER A 106 -8.59 11.38 5.88
N ASN A 107 -7.40 11.51 6.50
CA ASN A 107 -7.21 11.48 7.97
C ASN A 107 -7.76 10.20 8.64
N ASP A 108 -7.68 9.09 7.94
CA ASP A 108 -8.16 7.79 8.38
C ASP A 108 -7.12 7.13 9.31
N LEU A 109 -7.51 6.69 10.50
CA LEU A 109 -6.65 5.90 11.37
C LEU A 109 -6.59 4.47 10.84
N ARG A 110 -5.41 4.02 10.44
CA ARG A 110 -5.21 2.78 9.67
C ARG A 110 -4.26 1.84 10.38
N VAL A 111 -4.73 0.63 10.66
CA VAL A 111 -3.94 -0.43 11.29
C VAL A 111 -3.91 -1.66 10.38
N ALA A 112 -2.70 -2.10 10.02
CA ALA A 112 -2.53 -3.33 9.27
C ALA A 112 -2.68 -4.55 10.18
N VAL A 113 -3.48 -5.54 9.77
CA VAL A 113 -3.63 -6.84 10.45
C VAL A 113 -3.16 -7.92 9.48
N VAL A 114 -2.07 -8.59 9.82
CA VAL A 114 -1.40 -9.54 8.91
C VAL A 114 -1.03 -10.84 9.60
N GLY A 115 -0.85 -11.88 8.77
CA GLY A 115 -0.42 -13.16 9.31
C GLY A 115 -0.18 -14.24 8.27
N THR A 116 -0.17 -15.48 8.74
CA THR A 116 0.03 -16.66 7.91
C THR A 116 -1.15 -16.93 6.99
N ARG A 117 -0.87 -17.57 5.86
CA ARG A 117 -1.88 -18.04 4.90
C ARG A 117 -2.58 -19.35 5.33
N ALA A 118 -2.01 -20.04 6.30
CA ALA A 118 -2.55 -21.27 6.89
C ALA A 118 -2.60 -21.13 8.42
N PRO A 119 -3.52 -20.30 8.95
CA PRO A 119 -3.60 -20.02 10.38
C PRO A 119 -4.23 -21.16 11.16
N THR A 120 -3.91 -21.20 12.45
CA THR A 120 -4.63 -22.02 13.43
C THR A 120 -6.03 -21.44 13.67
N PRO A 121 -6.97 -22.24 14.23
CA PRO A 121 -8.27 -21.73 14.68
C PRO A 121 -8.15 -20.56 15.67
N GLU A 122 -7.15 -20.60 16.55
CA GLU A 122 -6.84 -19.54 17.51
C GLU A 122 -6.34 -18.28 16.81
N GLY A 123 -5.45 -18.42 15.81
CA GLY A 123 -5.00 -17.30 14.98
C GLY A 123 -6.14 -16.60 14.24
N ILE A 124 -7.10 -17.37 13.72
CA ILE A 124 -8.33 -16.81 13.11
C ILE A 124 -9.17 -16.06 14.14
N ALA A 125 -9.34 -16.64 15.35
CA ALA A 125 -10.10 -15.98 16.42
C ALA A 125 -9.46 -14.64 16.82
N HIS A 126 -8.15 -14.59 17.01
CA HIS A 126 -7.43 -13.36 17.30
C HIS A 126 -7.53 -12.33 16.15
N ALA A 127 -7.36 -12.76 14.91
CA ALA A 127 -7.49 -11.86 13.74
C ALA A 127 -8.89 -11.21 13.69
N ARG A 128 -9.93 -12.00 13.94
CA ARG A 128 -11.31 -11.52 13.98
C ARG A 128 -11.57 -10.56 15.14
N ALA A 129 -11.10 -10.90 16.34
CA ALA A 129 -11.27 -10.06 17.52
C ALA A 129 -10.57 -8.71 17.35
N ILE A 130 -9.33 -8.72 16.84
CA ILE A 130 -8.55 -7.48 16.57
C ILE A 130 -9.22 -6.66 15.46
N ALA A 131 -9.50 -7.27 14.30
CA ALA A 131 -10.07 -6.53 13.18
C ALA A 131 -11.48 -6.01 13.45
N GLY A 132 -12.33 -6.82 14.13
CA GLY A 132 -13.67 -6.38 14.54
C GLY A 132 -13.62 -5.21 15.52
N GLY A 133 -12.81 -5.33 16.57
CA GLY A 133 -12.69 -4.28 17.57
C GLY A 133 -12.04 -2.99 17.04
N LEU A 134 -11.11 -3.06 16.08
CA LEU A 134 -10.60 -1.90 15.34
C LEU A 134 -11.73 -1.23 14.54
N ALA A 135 -12.45 -2.02 13.75
CA ALA A 135 -13.52 -1.53 12.90
C ALA A 135 -14.67 -0.87 13.69
N GLU A 136 -15.08 -1.47 14.82
CA GLU A 136 -16.08 -0.91 15.74
C GLU A 136 -15.67 0.43 16.37
N ARG A 137 -14.37 0.70 16.45
CA ARG A 137 -13.78 1.98 16.92
C ARG A 137 -13.55 2.98 15.79
N GLY A 138 -14.03 2.70 14.58
CA GLY A 138 -13.83 3.57 13.42
C GLY A 138 -12.41 3.53 12.84
N VAL A 139 -11.58 2.55 13.25
CA VAL A 139 -10.24 2.35 12.70
C VAL A 139 -10.31 1.50 11.44
N THR A 140 -9.72 1.97 10.37
CA THR A 140 -9.63 1.23 9.11
C THR A 140 -8.67 0.06 9.23
N VAL A 141 -9.18 -1.14 8.94
CA VAL A 141 -8.37 -2.36 8.90
C VAL A 141 -7.68 -2.45 7.54
N VAL A 142 -6.36 -2.46 7.54
CA VAL A 142 -5.56 -2.64 6.31
C VAL A 142 -5.03 -4.06 6.25
N SER A 143 -5.07 -4.72 5.10
CA SER A 143 -4.39 -6.00 4.92
C SER A 143 -4.07 -6.27 3.44
N GLY A 144 -3.48 -7.44 3.18
CA GLY A 144 -2.94 -7.77 1.86
C GLY A 144 -3.80 -8.69 1.00
N LEU A 145 -5.04 -8.97 1.42
CA LEU A 145 -5.97 -9.86 0.72
C LEU A 145 -5.44 -11.29 0.48
N ALA A 146 -4.45 -11.74 1.23
CA ALA A 146 -3.98 -13.11 1.18
C ALA A 146 -5.01 -14.07 1.83
N ALA A 147 -4.88 -15.37 1.57
CA ALA A 147 -5.64 -16.36 2.33
C ALA A 147 -5.27 -16.32 3.83
N GLY A 148 -6.14 -16.78 4.70
CA GLY A 148 -5.89 -16.92 6.13
C GLY A 148 -6.16 -15.65 6.92
N ILE A 149 -5.16 -15.13 7.64
CA ILE A 149 -5.33 -13.97 8.54
C ILE A 149 -5.86 -12.73 7.80
N ASP A 150 -5.29 -12.42 6.64
CA ASP A 150 -5.69 -11.22 5.87
C ASP A 150 -7.18 -11.28 5.48
N SER A 151 -7.64 -12.41 4.93
CA SER A 151 -9.05 -12.56 4.54
C SER A 151 -9.99 -12.58 5.74
N ALA A 152 -9.57 -13.15 6.89
CA ALA A 152 -10.36 -13.11 8.12
C ALA A 152 -10.48 -11.67 8.66
N ALA A 153 -9.42 -10.88 8.61
CA ALA A 153 -9.41 -9.49 9.04
C ALA A 153 -10.35 -8.64 8.17
N HIS A 154 -10.22 -8.71 6.84
CA HIS A 154 -11.09 -7.98 5.92
C HIS A 154 -12.56 -8.35 6.09
N GLY A 155 -12.86 -9.66 6.05
CA GLY A 155 -14.25 -10.13 6.16
C GLY A 155 -14.91 -9.74 7.49
N THR A 156 -14.16 -9.74 8.59
CA THR A 156 -14.69 -9.32 9.89
C THR A 156 -14.95 -7.81 9.94
N ALA A 157 -14.02 -6.99 9.45
CA ALA A 157 -14.22 -5.55 9.40
C ALA A 157 -15.48 -5.19 8.60
N LEU A 158 -15.70 -5.83 7.44
CA LEU A 158 -16.91 -5.65 6.64
C LEU A 158 -18.19 -6.14 7.35
N ALA A 159 -18.10 -7.29 8.04
CA ALA A 159 -19.25 -7.89 8.73
C ALA A 159 -19.79 -7.02 9.87
N VAL A 160 -18.92 -6.29 10.58
CA VAL A 160 -19.32 -5.32 11.63
C VAL A 160 -19.66 -3.93 11.06
N GLY A 161 -19.71 -3.77 9.75
CA GLY A 161 -20.04 -2.48 9.11
C GLY A 161 -18.90 -1.47 9.10
N GLY A 162 -17.70 -1.88 9.49
CA GLY A 162 -16.50 -1.04 9.49
C GLY A 162 -15.82 -0.94 8.12
N ARG A 163 -14.73 -0.19 8.07
CA ARG A 163 -13.96 0.08 6.87
C ARG A 163 -12.73 -0.83 6.76
N THR A 164 -12.44 -1.28 5.55
CA THR A 164 -11.19 -2.00 5.28
C THR A 164 -10.56 -1.57 3.96
N VAL A 165 -9.23 -1.64 3.91
CA VAL A 165 -8.40 -1.32 2.73
C VAL A 165 -7.52 -2.50 2.40
N ALA A 166 -7.63 -3.01 1.18
CA ALA A 166 -6.74 -4.05 0.71
C ALA A 166 -5.64 -3.47 -0.19
N VAL A 167 -4.40 -3.65 0.23
CA VAL A 167 -3.24 -3.37 -0.63
C VAL A 167 -2.87 -4.66 -1.33
N ILE A 168 -2.97 -4.71 -2.66
CA ILE A 168 -2.83 -5.97 -3.41
C ILE A 168 -1.53 -6.04 -4.21
N GLY A 169 -1.02 -7.26 -4.39
CA GLY A 169 0.24 -7.54 -5.11
C GLY A 169 0.07 -7.84 -6.59
N THR A 170 -1.07 -7.42 -7.17
CA THR A 170 -1.43 -7.58 -8.59
C THR A 170 -2.06 -6.30 -9.11
N GLY A 171 -2.23 -6.17 -10.41
CA GLY A 171 -3.10 -5.13 -10.97
C GLY A 171 -4.56 -5.33 -10.55
N LEU A 172 -5.35 -4.23 -10.58
CA LEU A 172 -6.73 -4.21 -10.08
C LEU A 172 -7.72 -5.07 -10.91
N ARG A 173 -7.37 -5.43 -12.15
CA ARG A 173 -8.16 -6.38 -12.97
C ARG A 173 -7.92 -7.84 -12.60
N ARG A 174 -6.96 -8.12 -11.70
CA ARG A 174 -6.61 -9.47 -11.26
C ARG A 174 -7.04 -9.72 -9.82
N SER A 175 -7.51 -10.93 -9.55
CA SER A 175 -7.81 -11.39 -8.20
C SER A 175 -6.83 -12.49 -7.81
N TYR A 176 -6.09 -12.27 -6.71
CA TYR A 176 -5.16 -13.25 -6.17
C TYR A 176 -5.14 -13.26 -4.64
N PRO A 177 -5.35 -14.42 -4.01
CA PRO A 177 -5.71 -15.69 -4.63
C PRO A 177 -7.14 -15.66 -5.21
N ALA A 178 -7.43 -16.48 -6.23
CA ALA A 178 -8.72 -16.46 -6.93
C ALA A 178 -9.93 -16.69 -6.00
N GLN A 179 -9.74 -17.45 -4.92
CA GLN A 179 -10.77 -17.70 -3.90
C GLN A 179 -11.25 -16.44 -3.17
N ASN A 180 -10.44 -15.38 -3.15
CA ASN A 180 -10.76 -14.09 -2.51
C ASN A 180 -11.38 -13.08 -3.51
N ALA A 181 -11.72 -13.47 -4.73
CA ALA A 181 -12.28 -12.57 -5.75
C ALA A 181 -13.57 -11.87 -5.27
N GLY A 182 -14.47 -12.59 -4.62
CA GLY A 182 -15.70 -11.99 -4.05
C GLY A 182 -15.39 -10.99 -2.93
N LEU A 183 -14.44 -11.31 -2.05
CA LEU A 183 -14.00 -10.39 -1.00
C LEU A 183 -13.31 -9.15 -1.58
N GLN A 184 -12.49 -9.32 -2.64
CA GLN A 184 -11.88 -8.19 -3.35
C GLN A 184 -12.95 -7.24 -3.91
N GLN A 185 -13.99 -7.78 -4.52
CA GLN A 185 -15.08 -6.97 -5.05
C GLN A 185 -15.84 -6.24 -3.93
N GLU A 186 -16.18 -6.92 -2.83
CA GLU A 186 -16.86 -6.29 -1.69
C GLU A 186 -16.02 -5.16 -1.06
N ILE A 187 -14.69 -5.34 -0.96
CA ILE A 187 -13.78 -4.28 -0.51
C ILE A 187 -13.77 -3.10 -1.48
N ALA A 188 -13.80 -3.35 -2.80
CA ALA A 188 -13.88 -2.28 -3.80
C ALA A 188 -15.17 -1.45 -3.67
N GLU A 189 -16.28 -2.07 -3.29
CA GLU A 189 -17.58 -1.42 -3.16
C GLU A 189 -17.73 -0.66 -1.83
N ARG A 190 -17.22 -1.20 -0.72
CA ARG A 190 -17.45 -0.70 0.64
C ARG A 190 -16.22 -0.12 1.34
N GLY A 191 -15.07 -0.23 0.73
CA GLY A 191 -13.77 0.18 1.26
C GLY A 191 -12.87 0.75 0.17
N LEU A 192 -11.63 0.23 0.08
CA LEU A 192 -10.67 0.65 -0.92
C LEU A 192 -9.70 -0.47 -1.30
N LEU A 193 -9.43 -0.63 -2.58
CA LEU A 193 -8.30 -1.39 -3.11
C LEU A 193 -7.19 -0.44 -3.51
N ILE A 194 -5.96 -0.78 -3.16
CA ILE A 194 -4.73 -0.06 -3.54
C ILE A 194 -3.79 -1.03 -4.27
N SER A 195 -3.29 -0.61 -5.42
CA SER A 195 -2.25 -1.32 -6.15
C SER A 195 -1.22 -0.35 -6.73
N GLN A 196 0.06 -0.69 -6.65
CA GLN A 196 1.15 0.02 -7.34
C GLN A 196 1.52 -0.64 -8.68
N PHE A 197 0.70 -1.54 -9.18
CA PHE A 197 0.98 -2.32 -10.39
C PHE A 197 0.01 -1.94 -11.50
N TRP A 198 0.46 -2.08 -12.76
CA TRP A 198 -0.40 -1.87 -13.92
C TRP A 198 -1.67 -2.72 -13.84
N PRO A 199 -2.81 -2.28 -14.39
CA PRO A 199 -4.12 -2.91 -14.19
C PRO A 199 -4.15 -4.43 -14.44
N ASP A 200 -3.39 -4.93 -15.40
CA ASP A 200 -3.32 -6.35 -15.78
C ASP A 200 -2.14 -7.12 -15.19
N ALA A 201 -1.32 -6.48 -14.35
CA ALA A 201 -0.11 -7.10 -13.80
C ALA A 201 -0.42 -8.39 -13.03
N PRO A 202 0.20 -9.52 -13.39
CA PRO A 202 0.01 -10.79 -12.69
C PRO A 202 0.71 -10.79 -11.32
N PRO A 203 0.36 -11.73 -10.44
CA PRO A 203 1.11 -11.93 -9.19
C PRO A 203 2.54 -12.39 -9.50
N SER A 204 3.52 -11.90 -8.76
CA SER A 204 4.91 -12.30 -8.88
C SER A 204 5.60 -12.39 -7.52
N MET A 205 6.75 -13.06 -7.46
CA MET A 205 7.55 -13.15 -6.23
C MET A 205 8.07 -11.77 -5.78
N ILE A 206 8.26 -10.84 -6.72
CA ILE A 206 8.75 -9.48 -6.45
C ILE A 206 7.61 -8.55 -6.03
N SER A 207 6.41 -8.74 -6.58
CA SER A 207 5.29 -7.83 -6.32
C SER A 207 4.79 -7.88 -4.87
N PHE A 208 4.89 -9.03 -4.18
CA PHE A 208 4.47 -9.14 -2.79
C PHE A 208 5.34 -8.36 -1.80
N PRO A 209 6.70 -8.41 -1.86
CA PRO A 209 7.56 -7.51 -1.10
C PRO A 209 7.28 -6.02 -1.36
N MET A 210 7.13 -5.63 -2.62
CA MET A 210 6.82 -4.25 -3.01
C MET A 210 5.47 -3.79 -2.43
N ARG A 211 4.43 -4.62 -2.55
CA ARG A 211 3.12 -4.39 -1.96
C ARG A 211 3.19 -4.21 -0.43
N ASN A 212 4.01 -5.02 0.25
CA ASN A 212 4.17 -4.92 1.69
C ASN A 212 4.79 -3.57 2.09
N ALA A 213 5.70 -3.01 1.31
CA ALA A 213 6.24 -1.68 1.56
C ALA A 213 5.13 -0.60 1.47
N VAL A 214 4.26 -0.67 0.44
CA VAL A 214 3.10 0.21 0.34
C VAL A 214 2.16 0.04 1.53
N MET A 215 1.82 -1.20 1.89
CA MET A 215 0.91 -1.48 3.01
C MET A 215 1.47 -0.94 4.33
N SER A 216 2.76 -1.12 4.57
CA SER A 216 3.42 -0.63 5.78
C SER A 216 3.54 0.91 5.80
N GLY A 217 3.85 1.54 4.67
CA GLY A 217 3.91 3.00 4.54
C GLY A 217 2.53 3.66 4.68
N TYR A 218 1.49 3.02 4.15
CA TYR A 218 0.10 3.48 4.23
C TYR A 218 -0.51 3.34 5.63
N SER A 219 -0.04 2.38 6.44
CA SER A 219 -0.57 2.10 7.77
C SER A 219 0.22 2.80 8.87
N LEU A 220 -0.44 3.19 9.95
CA LEU A 220 0.21 3.79 11.14
C LEU A 220 0.80 2.73 12.06
N ALA A 221 0.21 1.54 12.06
CA ALA A 221 0.69 0.39 12.82
C ALA A 221 0.46 -0.92 12.07
N THR A 222 1.18 -1.96 12.49
CA THR A 222 1.01 -3.34 11.99
C THR A 222 0.86 -4.30 13.15
N VAL A 223 -0.22 -5.08 13.15
CA VAL A 223 -0.44 -6.21 14.07
C VAL A 223 -0.10 -7.50 13.34
N VAL A 224 0.85 -8.27 13.88
CA VAL A 224 1.20 -9.60 13.39
C VAL A 224 0.54 -10.64 14.30
N VAL A 225 -0.47 -11.34 13.76
CA VAL A 225 -1.28 -12.27 14.52
C VAL A 225 -0.61 -13.64 14.64
N GLU A 226 -0.21 -14.22 13.51
CA GLU A 226 0.44 -15.52 13.44
C GLU A 226 1.40 -15.55 12.25
N ALA A 227 2.63 -16.01 12.43
CA ALA A 227 3.62 -16.00 11.36
C ALA A 227 4.69 -17.09 11.55
N ALA A 228 5.01 -17.79 10.47
CA ALA A 228 6.16 -18.70 10.43
C ALA A 228 7.47 -17.91 10.19
N TYR A 229 8.62 -18.58 10.38
CA TYR A 229 9.95 -17.99 10.20
C TYR A 229 10.15 -17.34 8.81
N ARG A 230 9.70 -18.02 7.74
CA ARG A 230 9.74 -17.51 6.36
C ARG A 230 8.34 -17.08 5.92
N SER A 231 7.88 -15.95 6.44
CA SER A 231 6.53 -15.46 6.10
C SER A 231 6.55 -13.99 5.63
N GLY A 232 5.57 -13.66 4.78
CA GLY A 232 5.31 -12.27 4.38
C GLY A 232 4.96 -11.36 5.56
N ALA A 233 4.36 -11.91 6.62
CA ALA A 233 4.01 -11.16 7.83
C ALA A 233 5.25 -10.74 8.64
N ARG A 234 6.29 -11.60 8.73
CA ARG A 234 7.58 -11.19 9.29
C ARG A 234 8.21 -10.04 8.48
N MET A 235 8.17 -10.14 7.14
CA MET A 235 8.64 -9.06 6.26
C MET A 235 7.85 -7.78 6.48
N GLN A 236 6.53 -7.87 6.62
CA GLN A 236 5.67 -6.72 6.91
C GLN A 236 6.07 -6.03 8.22
N ALA A 237 6.31 -6.80 9.29
CA ALA A 237 6.79 -6.25 10.56
C ALA A 237 8.14 -5.53 10.41
N ARG A 238 9.08 -6.13 9.66
CA ARG A 238 10.38 -5.51 9.38
C ARG A 238 10.22 -4.16 8.67
N LEU A 239 9.45 -4.14 7.59
CA LEU A 239 9.19 -2.90 6.83
C LEU A 239 8.48 -1.85 7.67
N ALA A 240 7.51 -2.24 8.53
CA ALA A 240 6.84 -1.33 9.42
C ALA A 240 7.83 -0.64 10.39
N LEU A 241 8.76 -1.41 10.99
CA LEU A 241 9.81 -0.85 11.85
C LEU A 241 10.78 0.04 11.08
N GLU A 242 11.18 -0.32 9.87
CA GLU A 242 12.03 0.49 8.98
C GLU A 242 11.35 1.82 8.60
N HIS A 243 10.02 1.82 8.45
CA HIS A 243 9.21 3.01 8.21
C HIS A 243 8.86 3.81 9.47
N GLY A 244 9.40 3.41 10.65
CA GLY A 244 9.11 4.06 11.92
C GLY A 244 7.70 3.81 12.46
N ARG A 245 6.98 2.81 11.93
CA ARG A 245 5.63 2.48 12.33
C ARG A 245 5.61 1.59 13.57
N ARG A 246 4.50 1.65 14.33
CA ARG A 246 4.28 0.77 15.47
C ARG A 246 4.05 -0.67 15.01
N VAL A 247 4.62 -1.64 15.74
CA VAL A 247 4.43 -3.07 15.49
C VAL A 247 3.94 -3.76 16.75
N PHE A 248 2.83 -4.47 16.63
CA PHE A 248 2.27 -5.32 17.66
C PHE A 248 2.50 -6.78 17.30
N LEU A 249 3.13 -7.53 18.17
CA LEU A 249 3.42 -8.96 17.98
C LEU A 249 2.62 -9.78 18.99
N MET A 250 1.73 -10.67 18.52
CA MET A 250 1.06 -11.60 19.41
C MET A 250 2.09 -12.41 20.22
N ARG A 251 1.83 -12.62 21.52
CA ARG A 251 2.74 -13.34 22.43
C ARG A 251 3.07 -14.75 21.94
N SER A 252 2.16 -15.42 21.26
CA SER A 252 2.39 -16.72 20.62
C SER A 252 3.58 -16.74 19.67
N LEU A 253 3.93 -15.59 19.05
CA LEU A 253 5.08 -15.43 18.16
C LEU A 253 6.43 -15.50 18.91
N MET A 254 6.45 -15.32 20.23
CA MET A 254 7.69 -15.33 21.03
C MET A 254 8.37 -16.72 21.08
N THR A 255 7.73 -17.74 20.55
CA THR A 255 8.37 -19.04 20.26
C THR A 255 9.42 -18.93 19.16
N HIS A 256 9.31 -17.93 18.28
CA HIS A 256 10.23 -17.67 17.19
C HIS A 256 11.34 -16.68 17.59
N GLU A 257 12.58 -16.98 17.23
CA GLU A 257 13.74 -16.15 17.50
C GLU A 257 13.59 -14.73 16.91
N TRP A 258 13.14 -14.63 15.64
CA TRP A 258 12.95 -13.36 14.98
C TRP A 258 11.96 -12.45 15.72
N ALA A 259 10.91 -13.02 16.31
CA ALA A 259 9.91 -12.23 17.03
C ALA A 259 10.46 -11.72 18.36
N ARG A 260 11.25 -12.52 19.07
CA ARG A 260 11.97 -12.07 20.27
C ARG A 260 12.98 -10.96 19.93
N GLU A 261 13.70 -11.08 18.80
CA GLU A 261 14.59 -10.03 18.30
C GLU A 261 13.81 -8.73 18.03
N TYR A 262 12.68 -8.81 17.33
CA TYR A 262 11.87 -7.62 17.02
C TYR A 262 11.24 -7.02 18.27
N ALA A 263 10.86 -7.82 19.25
CA ALA A 263 10.31 -7.36 20.52
C ALA A 263 11.28 -6.44 21.32
N THR A 264 12.59 -6.51 21.06
CA THR A 264 13.57 -5.61 21.68
C THR A 264 13.73 -4.27 20.94
N ARG A 265 13.14 -4.12 19.77
CA ARG A 265 13.26 -2.90 18.97
C ARG A 265 12.30 -1.83 19.47
N PRO A 266 12.68 -0.53 19.37
CA PRO A 266 11.72 0.55 19.60
C PRO A 266 10.49 0.40 18.68
N ASN A 267 9.37 0.94 19.08
CA ASN A 267 8.08 0.85 18.39
C ASN A 267 7.51 -0.57 18.29
N THR A 268 7.98 -1.53 19.08
CA THR A 268 7.41 -2.88 19.14
C THR A 268 6.79 -3.17 20.51
N THR A 269 5.56 -3.66 20.51
CA THR A 269 4.83 -4.11 21.69
C THR A 269 4.44 -5.57 21.52
N VAL A 270 4.71 -6.40 22.53
CA VAL A 270 4.18 -7.78 22.62
C VAL A 270 2.82 -7.71 23.26
N ILE A 271 1.81 -8.29 22.60
CA ILE A 271 0.41 -8.23 23.00
C ILE A 271 -0.15 -9.62 23.31
N ASP A 272 -1.08 -9.69 24.24
CA ASP A 272 -1.82 -10.90 24.58
C ASP A 272 -3.18 -10.99 23.89
N GLY A 273 -3.71 -9.84 23.47
CA GLY A 273 -5.02 -9.78 22.83
C GLY A 273 -5.34 -8.40 22.24
N PRO A 274 -6.58 -8.23 21.78
CA PRO A 274 -7.02 -7.01 21.11
C PRO A 274 -6.99 -5.77 22.01
N ASP A 275 -7.24 -5.92 23.32
CA ASP A 275 -7.31 -4.79 24.26
C ASP A 275 -5.95 -4.07 24.38
N ASP A 276 -4.85 -4.78 24.24
CA ASP A 276 -3.50 -4.19 24.24
C ASP A 276 -3.30 -3.28 23.02
N VAL A 277 -3.86 -3.65 21.85
CA VAL A 277 -3.84 -2.80 20.66
C VAL A 277 -4.72 -1.59 20.87
N PHE A 278 -5.92 -1.78 21.39
CA PHE A 278 -6.90 -0.70 21.57
C PHE A 278 -6.42 0.33 22.59
N GLY A 279 -5.74 -0.08 23.65
CA GLY A 279 -5.14 0.82 24.64
C GLY A 279 -4.07 1.75 24.09
N GLU A 280 -3.47 1.40 22.94
CA GLU A 280 -2.44 2.22 22.32
C GLU A 280 -2.92 3.04 21.11
N LEU A 281 -4.20 2.96 20.71
CA LEU A 281 -4.73 3.64 19.51
C LEU A 281 -4.53 5.16 19.57
N ASP A 282 -4.76 5.79 20.72
CA ASP A 282 -4.58 7.24 20.88
C ASP A 282 -3.12 7.67 20.65
N SER A 283 -2.16 6.78 20.93
CA SER A 283 -0.74 7.02 20.67
C SER A 283 -0.34 6.93 19.21
N LEU A 284 -1.20 6.34 18.38
CA LEU A 284 -0.98 6.22 16.92
C LEU A 284 -1.41 7.47 16.17
N VAL A 285 -2.29 8.28 16.76
CA VAL A 285 -2.67 9.57 16.18
C VAL A 285 -1.45 10.49 16.31
N PRO A 286 -0.90 11.02 15.20
CA PRO A 286 0.11 12.05 15.31
C PRO A 286 -0.46 13.16 16.20
N ALA A 287 0.31 13.59 17.20
CA ALA A 287 -0.09 14.76 17.98
C ALA A 287 -0.37 15.87 16.97
N THR A 288 -1.64 16.25 16.81
CA THR A 288 -2.05 17.40 16.00
C THR A 288 -1.64 18.67 16.74
N GLY A 289 -0.34 18.84 16.92
CA GLY A 289 0.31 20.08 17.24
C GLY A 289 0.67 20.70 15.90
N GLU A 290 -0.02 21.76 15.56
CA GLU A 290 0.27 22.76 14.57
C GLU A 290 1.70 22.69 14.04
N LEU A 291 1.90 22.03 12.88
CA LEU A 291 3.02 22.35 12.01
C LEU A 291 2.69 23.73 11.40
N THR A 292 2.79 24.76 12.21
CA THR A 292 2.94 26.13 11.74
C THR A 292 4.31 26.20 11.10
N TRP A 293 4.35 26.12 9.80
CA TRP A 293 5.51 26.52 9.01
C TRP A 293 5.60 28.03 9.16
N ALA A 294 6.60 28.51 9.93
CA ALA A 294 7.03 29.88 9.94
C ALA A 294 7.95 30.14 8.74
#